data_a99a8a8104a1441b8fd8f3bdba01ce84
#
_entry.id   a99a8a8104a1441b8fd8f3bdba01ce84
#
_cell.length_a   1.000
_cell.length_b   1.000
_cell.length_c   1.000
_cell.angle_alpha   90.00
_cell.angle_beta   90.00
_cell.angle_gamma   90.00
#
_symmetry.space_group_name_H-M   'P 1'
#
loop_
_entity.id
_entity.type
_entity.pdbx_description
1 polymer ?
#
loop_
_entity_poly.entity_id
_entity_poly.type
_entity_poly.pdbx_seq_one_letter_code
_entity_poly.pdbx_strand_id
1 'polypeptide(L)'
;MTQIVHGRKLSYLGPGGLTGRTASFRIRDIHPSHYGRICPIDTSEGINVGLIGSLAIHARIGHWGSLESPFYEISERSTGVRMLYLSPGSDEYYMVAAGNSLALNRDIQEEQVVPARYRQEFLTIAWEQVHLRSIFPFQYFSIGASLIPFIEHNDANRALMSSNMQRQAVPLSRSEKCIVGTGLERQAALDSGALAIAEREGRVVYTNTDKILLAGNGDILSIPLVIYQRSNKNTCMHQKLRVPRGKCIKKGQILADGAATVGGELALGKNVLVAYMPWEGYNFEDAVLISERLVYEDIYTSFHIRKYEIHTHVTSQGPEKVTNEIPHLEAHLLRNLDKNGIVMLGSWVETGDILVGKLTPQVVKESSYAPEDRLLRAILGIQVSTSKETCLKLPIGGRGRVIDVRWIQKRGGSSYNPETIRVYISQKREIKVGDKVAGRHGNKGIISKILPRQDMPYLQDGRSVDMVFNPLGVPSRMNVGQIFECSLGLAGSLLDRHYRIAPFDERYEQEASRKLVFSELYEASKQTANPWVFEPEYPGKSRIFDGRTGNPFELEFE
;
A
#
# COMPACT_ATOMS: atom_id res chain seq x y z
N MET A 1 4.98 1.67 -1.91
CA MET A 1 4.07 1.69 -3.07
C MET A 1 3.74 3.12 -3.53
N THR A 2 3.11 3.96 -2.72
CA THR A 2 2.73 5.33 -3.11
C THR A 2 3.90 6.18 -3.59
N GLN A 3 5.06 6.12 -2.97
CA GLN A 3 6.25 6.90 -3.36
C GLN A 3 6.78 6.51 -4.75
N ILE A 4 6.88 5.20 -5.03
CA ILE A 4 7.35 4.71 -6.33
C ILE A 4 6.41 5.14 -7.44
N VAL A 5 5.10 4.94 -7.25
CA VAL A 5 4.08 5.28 -8.24
C VAL A 5 3.98 6.79 -8.46
N HIS A 6 4.17 7.60 -7.40
CA HIS A 6 4.08 9.06 -7.52
C HIS A 6 5.14 9.64 -8.45
N GLY A 7 6.38 9.16 -8.37
CA GLY A 7 7.47 9.59 -9.25
C GLY A 7 7.32 9.18 -10.72
N ARG A 8 6.37 8.27 -11.02
CA ARG A 8 6.10 7.77 -12.37
C ARG A 8 4.76 8.25 -12.95
N LYS A 9 4.12 9.23 -12.33
CA LYS A 9 2.89 9.82 -12.84
C LYS A 9 3.15 10.86 -13.91
N LEU A 10 2.32 10.80 -14.95
CA LEU A 10 2.28 11.76 -16.05
C LEU A 10 0.99 12.56 -15.95
N SER A 11 1.06 13.87 -16.15
CA SER A 11 -0.11 14.74 -16.11
C SER A 11 -0.11 15.68 -17.31
N TYR A 12 -1.24 15.81 -17.97
CA TYR A 12 -1.48 16.83 -19.00
C TYR A 12 -1.84 18.19 -18.40
N LEU A 13 -2.10 18.23 -17.08
CA LEU A 13 -2.50 19.42 -16.34
C LEU A 13 -1.27 20.17 -15.79
N GLY A 14 -1.36 21.50 -15.71
CA GLY A 14 -0.34 22.32 -15.08
C GLY A 14 0.22 23.44 -15.94
N PRO A 15 1.30 24.12 -15.50
CA PRO A 15 1.94 25.20 -16.27
C PRO A 15 2.46 24.68 -17.62
N GLY A 16 2.02 25.30 -18.71
CA GLY A 16 2.34 24.88 -20.08
C GLY A 16 1.51 23.70 -20.61
N GLY A 17 0.57 23.18 -19.82
CA GLY A 17 -0.34 22.10 -20.17
C GLY A 17 -1.78 22.59 -20.33
N LEU A 18 -2.70 21.62 -20.27
CA LEU A 18 -4.14 21.85 -20.39
C LEU A 18 -4.76 22.20 -19.03
N THR A 19 -5.92 22.84 -19.08
CA THR A 19 -6.81 22.94 -17.91
C THR A 19 -7.92 21.92 -18.03
N GLY A 20 -8.49 21.48 -16.92
CA GLY A 20 -9.56 20.48 -16.91
C GLY A 20 -10.78 20.90 -17.73
N ARG A 21 -10.99 22.21 -17.94
CA ARG A 21 -12.08 22.77 -18.78
C ARG A 21 -11.79 22.71 -20.27
N THR A 22 -10.51 22.78 -20.68
CA THR A 22 -10.08 22.78 -22.08
C THR A 22 -9.76 21.39 -22.62
N ALA A 23 -9.71 20.38 -21.75
CA ALA A 23 -9.40 19.01 -22.12
C ALA A 23 -10.58 18.35 -22.83
N SER A 24 -10.44 18.08 -24.13
CA SER A 24 -11.41 17.34 -24.94
C SER A 24 -11.40 15.85 -24.65
N PHE A 25 -12.41 15.12 -25.12
CA PHE A 25 -12.46 13.65 -25.00
C PHE A 25 -11.30 12.97 -25.72
N ARG A 26 -10.86 13.46 -26.88
CA ARG A 26 -9.75 12.86 -27.66
C ARG A 26 -8.43 12.80 -26.90
N ILE A 27 -8.17 13.75 -25.99
CA ILE A 27 -6.94 13.77 -25.19
C ILE A 27 -7.03 12.74 -24.05
N ARG A 28 -8.23 12.37 -23.63
CA ARG A 28 -8.49 11.40 -22.56
C ARG A 28 -8.50 9.97 -23.06
N ASP A 29 -8.60 9.77 -24.37
CA ASP A 29 -8.67 8.45 -24.99
C ASP A 29 -7.32 7.74 -24.96
N ILE A 30 -7.35 6.41 -25.02
CA ILE A 30 -6.16 5.58 -25.17
C ILE A 30 -5.71 5.65 -26.63
N HIS A 31 -4.47 6.08 -26.85
CA HIS A 31 -3.88 6.19 -28.17
C HIS A 31 -2.88 5.05 -28.42
N PRO A 32 -2.74 4.53 -29.65
CA PRO A 32 -1.78 3.48 -29.98
C PRO A 32 -0.33 3.78 -29.61
N SER A 33 0.08 5.05 -29.56
CA SER A 33 1.41 5.49 -29.09
C SER A 33 1.65 5.22 -27.59
N HIS A 34 0.60 4.95 -26.82
CA HIS A 34 0.70 4.58 -25.41
C HIS A 34 1.26 3.18 -25.19
N TYR A 35 1.30 2.37 -26.24
CA TYR A 35 1.75 0.97 -26.18
C TYR A 35 3.15 0.84 -25.55
N GLY A 36 3.23 0.16 -24.42
CA GLY A 36 4.46 -0.03 -23.66
C GLY A 36 5.04 1.23 -23.00
N ARG A 37 4.34 2.38 -23.02
CA ARG A 37 4.79 3.67 -22.47
C ARG A 37 3.90 4.18 -21.36
N ILE A 38 2.59 4.19 -21.59
CA ILE A 38 1.59 4.65 -20.64
C ILE A 38 0.62 3.51 -20.36
N CYS A 39 0.37 3.22 -19.09
CA CYS A 39 -0.58 2.19 -18.69
C CYS A 39 -2.00 2.56 -19.14
N PRO A 40 -2.71 1.67 -19.86
CA PRO A 40 -4.07 1.95 -20.30
C PRO A 40 -5.12 1.88 -19.20
N ILE A 41 -4.81 1.24 -18.07
CA ILE A 41 -5.74 1.01 -16.96
C ILE A 41 -5.55 2.06 -15.85
N ASP A 42 -4.30 2.38 -15.47
CA ASP A 42 -4.01 3.23 -14.32
C ASP A 42 -4.15 4.71 -14.66
N THR A 43 -5.30 5.26 -14.33
CA THR A 43 -5.62 6.69 -14.49
C THR A 43 -6.33 7.21 -13.24
N SER A 44 -6.59 8.51 -13.17
CA SER A 44 -7.40 9.11 -12.11
C SER A 44 -8.89 8.84 -12.35
N GLU A 45 -9.64 8.73 -11.27
CA GLU A 45 -11.10 8.66 -11.31
C GLU A 45 -11.72 10.06 -11.32
N GLY A 46 -12.92 10.21 -11.88
CA GLY A 46 -13.69 11.45 -11.88
C GLY A 46 -13.29 12.42 -13.00
N ILE A 47 -13.28 13.71 -12.71
CA ILE A 47 -13.09 14.78 -13.71
C ILE A 47 -11.75 14.74 -14.43
N ASN A 48 -10.74 14.15 -13.84
CA ASN A 48 -9.39 14.06 -14.39
C ASN A 48 -9.10 12.70 -15.06
N VAL A 49 -10.12 11.90 -15.36
CA VAL A 49 -9.95 10.62 -16.06
C VAL A 49 -9.27 10.82 -17.41
N GLY A 50 -8.25 10.01 -17.70
CA GLY A 50 -7.46 10.10 -18.92
C GLY A 50 -6.43 11.25 -18.96
N LEU A 51 -6.49 12.23 -18.05
CA LEU A 51 -5.54 13.35 -18.00
C LEU A 51 -4.33 13.10 -17.09
N ILE A 52 -4.45 12.16 -16.17
CA ILE A 52 -3.37 11.74 -15.27
C ILE A 52 -3.20 10.25 -15.47
N GLY A 53 -2.06 9.84 -16.03
CA GLY A 53 -1.71 8.46 -16.26
C GLY A 53 -0.45 8.05 -15.50
N SER A 54 -0.07 6.80 -15.64
CA SER A 54 1.16 6.25 -15.06
C SER A 54 2.04 5.66 -16.15
N LEU A 55 3.36 5.82 -16.00
CA LEU A 55 4.33 5.16 -16.88
C LEU A 55 4.19 3.65 -16.79
N ALA A 56 4.28 2.96 -17.91
CA ALA A 56 4.45 1.52 -17.96
C ALA A 56 5.77 1.10 -17.29
N ILE A 57 5.88 -0.15 -16.83
CA ILE A 57 6.98 -0.61 -15.98
C ILE A 57 8.35 -0.31 -16.61
N HIS A 58 8.53 -0.69 -17.87
CA HIS A 58 9.81 -0.60 -18.57
C HIS A 58 9.99 0.70 -19.38
N ALA A 59 8.99 1.59 -19.37
CA ALA A 59 9.09 2.86 -20.06
C ALA A 59 10.10 3.79 -19.39
N ARG A 60 10.85 4.51 -20.22
CA ARG A 60 11.80 5.54 -19.79
C ARG A 60 11.60 6.83 -20.58
N ILE A 61 12.17 7.92 -20.07
CA ILE A 61 12.23 9.20 -20.79
C ILE A 61 13.54 9.21 -21.58
N GLY A 62 13.44 9.32 -22.90
CA GLY A 62 14.58 9.39 -23.79
C GLY A 62 15.31 10.73 -23.72
N HIS A 63 16.46 10.82 -24.37
CA HIS A 63 17.30 12.01 -24.38
C HIS A 63 16.56 13.25 -24.91
N TRP A 64 15.66 13.08 -25.85
CA TRP A 64 14.86 14.15 -26.46
C TRP A 64 13.55 14.47 -25.72
N GLY A 65 13.35 13.89 -24.52
CA GLY A 65 12.15 14.09 -23.74
C GLY A 65 10.95 13.23 -24.19
N SER A 66 11.09 12.38 -25.19
CA SER A 66 10.06 11.43 -25.62
C SER A 66 10.03 10.20 -24.71
N LEU A 67 8.85 9.59 -24.58
CA LEU A 67 8.72 8.31 -23.90
C LEU A 67 9.21 7.20 -24.81
N GLU A 68 10.10 6.35 -24.30
CA GLU A 68 10.65 5.21 -25.01
C GLU A 68 10.24 3.90 -24.33
N SER A 69 9.98 2.89 -25.16
CA SER A 69 9.68 1.53 -24.73
C SER A 69 10.73 0.56 -25.27
N PRO A 70 11.16 -0.43 -24.48
CA PRO A 70 12.14 -1.41 -24.91
C PRO A 70 11.47 -2.54 -25.71
N PHE A 71 12.15 -2.99 -26.77
CA PHE A 71 11.77 -4.13 -27.60
C PHE A 71 12.98 -5.00 -27.88
N TYR A 72 12.76 -6.29 -28.08
CA TYR A 72 13.78 -7.21 -28.57
C TYR A 72 13.77 -7.26 -30.09
N GLU A 73 14.94 -7.06 -30.69
CA GLU A 73 15.14 -7.23 -32.11
C GLU A 73 15.24 -8.73 -32.47
N ILE A 74 14.47 -9.16 -33.45
CA ILE A 74 14.50 -10.52 -33.96
C ILE A 74 15.45 -10.53 -35.15
N SER A 75 16.60 -11.16 -34.97
CA SER A 75 17.63 -11.30 -36.01
C SER A 75 17.91 -12.77 -36.27
N GLU A 76 17.84 -13.18 -37.52
CA GLU A 76 18.11 -14.56 -37.96
C GLU A 76 19.55 -15.05 -37.68
N ARG A 77 20.49 -14.15 -37.37
CA ARG A 77 21.92 -14.44 -37.32
C ARG A 77 22.62 -14.12 -36.00
N SER A 78 21.96 -13.54 -35.03
CA SER A 78 22.65 -13.19 -33.78
C SER A 78 22.32 -14.13 -32.65
N THR A 79 23.36 -14.70 -32.03
CA THR A 79 23.31 -15.48 -30.78
C THR A 79 22.98 -14.62 -29.55
N GLY A 80 22.75 -13.31 -29.74
CA GLY A 80 22.46 -12.35 -28.68
C GLY A 80 21.18 -11.56 -28.96
N VAL A 81 20.31 -11.49 -27.94
CA VAL A 81 19.10 -10.68 -28.00
C VAL A 81 19.46 -9.21 -27.80
N ARG A 82 19.32 -8.39 -28.84
CA ARG A 82 19.54 -6.95 -28.75
C ARG A 82 18.27 -6.24 -28.28
N MET A 83 18.37 -5.45 -27.24
CA MET A 83 17.28 -4.64 -26.74
C MET A 83 17.38 -3.22 -27.28
N LEU A 84 16.33 -2.78 -27.96
CA LEU A 84 16.19 -1.43 -28.54
C LEU A 84 15.15 -0.63 -27.77
N TYR A 85 15.48 0.62 -27.45
CA TYR A 85 14.52 1.56 -26.89
C TYR A 85 14.02 2.47 -28.02
N LEU A 86 12.72 2.42 -28.28
CA LEU A 86 12.10 3.14 -29.38
C LEU A 86 11.09 4.16 -28.90
N SER A 87 11.09 5.33 -29.52
CA SER A 87 10.06 6.36 -29.39
C SER A 87 8.82 6.02 -30.23
N PRO A 88 7.65 6.65 -30.01
CA PRO A 88 6.44 6.36 -30.75
C PRO A 88 6.56 6.55 -32.26
N GLY A 89 7.31 7.56 -32.70
CA GLY A 89 7.53 7.80 -34.11
C GLY A 89 8.49 6.82 -34.78
N SER A 90 9.39 6.22 -34.00
CA SER A 90 10.34 5.22 -34.53
C SER A 90 9.74 3.83 -34.61
N ASP A 91 8.85 3.47 -33.65
CA ASP A 91 8.27 2.13 -33.60
C ASP A 91 7.17 1.88 -34.65
N GLU A 92 6.64 2.92 -35.25
CA GLU A 92 5.66 2.83 -36.34
C GLU A 92 6.21 2.14 -37.59
N TYR A 93 7.53 2.18 -37.78
CA TYR A 93 8.18 1.55 -38.95
C TYR A 93 8.39 0.04 -38.81
N TYR A 94 8.19 -0.49 -37.62
CA TYR A 94 8.46 -1.89 -37.29
C TYR A 94 7.17 -2.67 -37.05
N MET A 95 7.19 -3.95 -37.44
CA MET A 95 6.16 -4.90 -37.06
C MET A 95 6.53 -5.49 -35.68
N VAL A 96 5.74 -5.18 -34.67
CA VAL A 96 6.01 -5.52 -33.27
C VAL A 96 5.07 -6.63 -32.80
N ALA A 97 5.61 -7.81 -32.53
CA ALA A 97 4.84 -8.91 -31.95
C ALA A 97 4.68 -8.78 -30.44
N ALA A 98 3.60 -9.34 -29.90
CA ALA A 98 3.39 -9.42 -28.46
C ALA A 98 4.44 -10.32 -27.79
N GLY A 99 4.81 -10.02 -26.54
CA GLY A 99 5.86 -10.74 -25.81
C GLY A 99 5.60 -12.22 -25.57
N ASN A 100 4.33 -12.62 -25.55
CA ASN A 100 3.87 -13.99 -25.40
C ASN A 100 3.56 -14.72 -26.73
N SER A 101 3.79 -14.09 -27.88
CA SER A 101 3.37 -14.63 -29.18
C SER A 101 4.36 -15.59 -29.82
N LEU A 102 5.60 -15.59 -29.37
CA LEU A 102 6.66 -16.42 -29.90
C LEU A 102 7.13 -17.38 -28.82
N ALA A 103 6.54 -18.56 -28.71
CA ALA A 103 7.05 -19.66 -27.92
C ALA A 103 8.21 -20.29 -28.71
N LEU A 104 9.45 -19.91 -28.35
CA LEU A 104 10.64 -20.57 -28.84
C LEU A 104 10.94 -21.77 -27.93
N ASN A 105 10.44 -22.93 -28.29
CA ASN A 105 10.83 -24.18 -27.67
C ASN A 105 11.99 -24.77 -28.48
N ARG A 106 13.24 -24.61 -27.99
CA ARG A 106 14.48 -25.18 -28.58
C ARG A 106 14.62 -24.95 -30.09
N ASP A 107 14.52 -23.69 -30.53
CA ASP A 107 14.66 -23.27 -31.92
C ASP A 107 13.54 -23.74 -32.87
N ILE A 108 12.47 -24.34 -32.35
CA ILE A 108 11.29 -24.72 -33.12
C ILE A 108 10.16 -23.76 -32.77
N GLN A 109 9.68 -23.09 -33.79
CA GLN A 109 8.57 -22.16 -33.70
C GLN A 109 7.24 -22.92 -33.77
N GLU A 110 6.36 -22.70 -32.80
CA GLU A 110 5.06 -23.39 -32.72
C GLU A 110 3.98 -22.70 -33.56
N GLU A 111 4.07 -21.37 -33.78
CA GLU A 111 3.02 -20.63 -34.47
C GLU A 111 3.55 -20.00 -35.78
N GLN A 112 2.85 -20.31 -36.87
CA GLN A 112 3.18 -19.71 -38.19
C GLN A 112 2.69 -18.27 -38.31
N VAL A 113 1.64 -17.91 -37.56
CA VAL A 113 0.96 -16.61 -37.65
C VAL A 113 0.81 -16.04 -36.26
N VAL A 114 1.26 -14.79 -36.06
CA VAL A 114 1.27 -14.14 -34.74
C VAL A 114 0.57 -12.77 -34.80
N PRO A 115 -0.11 -12.36 -33.69
CA PRO A 115 -0.64 -11.01 -33.60
C PRO A 115 0.51 -10.02 -33.43
N ALA A 116 0.50 -9.00 -34.24
CA ALA A 116 1.48 -7.95 -34.21
C ALA A 116 0.82 -6.58 -34.39
N ARG A 117 1.54 -5.53 -33.98
CA ARG A 117 1.18 -4.14 -34.22
C ARG A 117 2.05 -3.60 -35.35
N TYR A 118 1.42 -2.96 -36.30
CA TYR A 118 2.08 -2.18 -37.33
C TYR A 118 1.42 -0.81 -37.46
N ARG A 119 2.18 0.25 -37.30
CA ARG A 119 1.65 1.62 -37.20
C ARG A 119 0.61 1.72 -36.07
N GLN A 120 -0.64 2.04 -36.39
CA GLN A 120 -1.75 2.20 -35.43
C GLN A 120 -2.73 1.03 -35.45
N GLU A 121 -2.44 -0.03 -36.22
CA GLU A 121 -3.32 -1.18 -36.39
C GLU A 121 -2.75 -2.44 -35.75
N PHE A 122 -3.65 -3.31 -35.27
CA PHE A 122 -3.33 -4.65 -34.83
C PHE A 122 -3.66 -5.63 -35.93
N LEU A 123 -2.68 -6.40 -36.36
CA LEU A 123 -2.74 -7.32 -37.48
C LEU A 123 -2.29 -8.71 -37.04
N THR A 124 -2.72 -9.71 -37.80
CA THR A 124 -2.20 -11.06 -37.66
C THR A 124 -1.28 -11.32 -38.85
N ILE A 125 0.00 -11.52 -38.63
CA ILE A 125 1.04 -11.63 -39.65
C ILE A 125 1.85 -12.91 -39.50
N ALA A 126 2.51 -13.32 -40.58
CA ALA A 126 3.48 -14.43 -40.52
C ALA A 126 4.68 -13.98 -39.67
N TRP A 127 5.20 -14.90 -38.84
CA TRP A 127 6.28 -14.57 -37.93
C TRP A 127 7.57 -14.09 -38.61
N GLU A 128 7.82 -14.54 -39.82
CA GLU A 128 8.96 -14.15 -40.65
C GLU A 128 8.99 -12.64 -40.94
N GLN A 129 7.84 -12.00 -40.91
CA GLN A 129 7.69 -10.56 -41.11
C GLN A 129 7.83 -9.74 -39.84
N VAL A 130 7.98 -10.39 -38.68
CA VAL A 130 8.10 -9.69 -37.41
C VAL A 130 9.54 -9.16 -37.24
N HIS A 131 9.66 -7.85 -37.01
CA HIS A 131 10.96 -7.22 -36.79
C HIS A 131 11.33 -7.15 -35.30
N LEU A 132 10.34 -6.90 -34.44
CA LEU A 132 10.54 -6.67 -33.02
C LEU A 132 9.55 -7.48 -32.20
N ARG A 133 9.93 -7.81 -30.98
CA ARG A 133 9.09 -8.45 -30.00
C ARG A 133 9.05 -7.64 -28.72
N SER A 134 7.87 -7.51 -28.11
CA SER A 134 7.74 -6.98 -26.77
C SER A 134 8.45 -7.88 -25.76
N ILE A 135 9.01 -7.29 -24.69
CA ILE A 135 9.85 -8.03 -23.75
C ILE A 135 8.99 -9.00 -22.92
N PHE A 136 7.86 -8.51 -22.40
CA PHE A 136 7.07 -9.21 -21.41
C PHE A 136 5.63 -8.70 -21.38
N PRO A 137 4.63 -9.51 -21.03
CA PRO A 137 3.23 -9.07 -20.99
C PRO A 137 2.95 -7.91 -20.03
N PHE A 138 3.68 -7.79 -18.92
CA PHE A 138 3.56 -6.64 -18.00
C PHE A 138 4.08 -5.32 -18.58
N GLN A 139 4.76 -5.33 -19.71
CA GLN A 139 5.33 -4.13 -20.33
C GLN A 139 4.28 -3.04 -20.57
N TYR A 140 3.03 -3.41 -20.75
CA TYR A 140 1.93 -2.47 -21.03
C TYR A 140 1.40 -1.79 -19.78
N PHE A 141 1.61 -2.37 -18.61
CA PHE A 141 0.99 -1.96 -17.37
C PHE A 141 1.91 -1.13 -16.49
N SER A 142 1.29 -0.33 -15.62
CA SER A 142 1.96 0.31 -14.49
C SER A 142 2.29 -0.72 -13.40
N ILE A 143 3.10 -0.32 -12.43
CA ILE A 143 3.45 -1.16 -11.28
C ILE A 143 2.19 -1.59 -10.51
N GLY A 144 1.22 -0.68 -10.33
CA GLY A 144 -0.03 -0.98 -9.62
C GLY A 144 -0.87 -2.03 -10.32
N ALA A 145 -1.07 -1.88 -11.63
CA ALA A 145 -1.83 -2.84 -12.43
C ALA A 145 -1.14 -4.20 -12.52
N SER A 146 0.18 -4.22 -12.58
CA SER A 146 0.96 -5.47 -12.70
C SER A 146 1.03 -6.31 -11.41
N LEU A 147 0.55 -5.80 -10.29
CA LEU A 147 0.45 -6.54 -9.03
C LEU A 147 -0.92 -7.22 -8.85
N ILE A 148 -1.82 -7.11 -9.81
CA ILE A 148 -3.14 -7.73 -9.78
C ILE A 148 -3.04 -9.12 -10.42
N PRO A 149 -3.21 -10.21 -9.67
CA PRO A 149 -3.27 -11.55 -10.26
C PRO A 149 -4.56 -11.72 -11.07
N PHE A 150 -4.53 -12.51 -12.12
CA PHE A 150 -5.69 -12.74 -12.99
C PHE A 150 -6.35 -11.45 -13.52
N ILE A 151 -5.54 -10.47 -13.87
CA ILE A 151 -6.02 -9.15 -14.32
C ILE A 151 -6.89 -9.25 -15.58
N GLU A 152 -6.60 -10.21 -16.45
CA GLU A 152 -7.33 -10.50 -17.69
C GLU A 152 -8.79 -10.89 -17.47
N HIS A 153 -9.11 -11.44 -16.29
CA HIS A 153 -10.47 -11.86 -15.90
C HIS A 153 -11.25 -10.74 -15.18
N ASN A 154 -10.68 -9.55 -15.07
CA ASN A 154 -11.34 -8.40 -14.44
C ASN A 154 -11.72 -7.36 -15.48
N ASP A 155 -12.86 -6.70 -15.26
CA ASP A 155 -13.20 -5.50 -16.01
C ASP A 155 -12.17 -4.38 -15.77
N ALA A 156 -11.88 -3.59 -16.81
CA ALA A 156 -10.89 -2.52 -16.76
C ALA A 156 -11.19 -1.47 -15.68
N ASN A 157 -12.47 -1.14 -15.46
CA ASN A 157 -12.88 -0.21 -14.41
C ASN A 157 -12.52 -0.73 -13.02
N ARG A 158 -12.68 -2.03 -12.77
CA ARG A 158 -12.34 -2.66 -11.50
C ARG A 158 -10.83 -2.79 -11.30
N ALA A 159 -10.09 -3.09 -12.36
CA ALA A 159 -8.63 -3.08 -12.34
C ALA A 159 -8.07 -1.68 -12.01
N LEU A 160 -8.66 -0.62 -12.57
CA LEU A 160 -8.34 0.78 -12.25
C LEU A 160 -8.56 1.08 -10.76
N MET A 161 -9.73 0.73 -10.22
CA MET A 161 -10.04 0.93 -8.80
C MET A 161 -9.05 0.17 -7.90
N SER A 162 -8.70 -1.06 -8.26
CA SER A 162 -7.72 -1.87 -7.55
C SER A 162 -6.34 -1.21 -7.53
N SER A 163 -5.84 -0.78 -8.68
CA SER A 163 -4.56 -0.07 -8.79
C SER A 163 -4.52 1.18 -7.90
N ASN A 164 -5.62 1.93 -7.85
CA ASN A 164 -5.76 3.11 -6.99
C ASN A 164 -5.78 2.75 -5.50
N MET A 165 -6.49 1.67 -5.11
CA MET A 165 -6.59 1.24 -3.71
C MET A 165 -5.30 0.65 -3.17
N GLN A 166 -4.51 -0.07 -3.97
CA GLN A 166 -3.19 -0.58 -3.54
C GLN A 166 -2.26 0.53 -3.05
N ARG A 167 -2.37 1.74 -3.62
CA ARG A 167 -1.61 2.91 -3.19
C ARG A 167 -2.05 3.46 -1.82
N GLN A 168 -3.25 3.13 -1.38
CA GLN A 168 -3.85 3.56 -0.11
C GLN A 168 -3.68 2.52 1.00
N ALA A 169 -3.07 1.38 0.71
CA ALA A 169 -2.85 0.31 1.67
C ALA A 169 -1.98 0.78 2.84
N VAL A 170 -2.47 0.55 4.05
CA VAL A 170 -1.78 0.91 5.29
C VAL A 170 -0.81 -0.22 5.66
N PRO A 171 0.47 0.07 5.98
CA PRO A 171 1.40 -0.94 6.47
C PRO A 171 0.90 -1.56 7.78
N LEU A 172 0.80 -2.89 7.80
CA LEU A 172 0.35 -3.64 8.97
C LEU A 172 1.53 -3.96 9.90
N SER A 173 1.22 -4.18 11.18
CA SER A 173 2.22 -4.56 12.19
C SER A 173 2.88 -5.90 11.88
N ARG A 174 2.10 -6.84 11.35
CA ARG A 174 2.51 -8.18 10.94
C ARG A 174 2.00 -8.46 9.53
N SER A 175 2.71 -7.98 8.53
CA SER A 175 2.40 -8.28 7.12
C SER A 175 2.70 -9.75 6.79
N GLU A 176 2.10 -10.27 5.73
CA GLU A 176 2.34 -11.61 5.19
C GLU A 176 2.59 -11.54 3.69
N LYS A 177 3.39 -12.49 3.19
CA LYS A 177 3.53 -12.68 1.75
C LYS A 177 2.20 -13.12 1.15
N CYS A 178 1.88 -12.64 -0.04
CA CYS A 178 0.70 -13.12 -0.74
C CYS A 178 0.89 -14.59 -1.16
N ILE A 179 -0.14 -15.40 -0.98
CA ILE A 179 -0.17 -16.78 -1.48
C ILE A 179 -0.23 -16.75 -3.02
N VAL A 180 -1.14 -15.97 -3.57
CA VAL A 180 -1.28 -15.77 -5.01
C VAL A 180 -0.70 -14.40 -5.38
N GLY A 181 0.32 -14.36 -6.21
CA GLY A 181 1.00 -13.15 -6.66
C GLY A 181 1.33 -13.19 -8.14
N THR A 182 1.99 -12.15 -8.63
CA THR A 182 2.37 -12.00 -10.04
C THR A 182 3.86 -12.17 -10.29
N GLY A 183 4.68 -12.23 -9.23
CA GLY A 183 6.14 -12.30 -9.32
C GLY A 183 6.82 -10.92 -9.33
N LEU A 184 6.10 -9.84 -9.56
CA LEU A 184 6.64 -8.48 -9.54
C LEU A 184 6.84 -7.94 -8.12
N GLU A 185 6.26 -8.56 -7.12
CA GLU A 185 6.29 -8.13 -5.72
C GLU A 185 7.72 -7.98 -5.20
N ARG A 186 8.60 -8.89 -5.58
CA ARG A 186 10.02 -8.86 -5.20
C ARG A 186 10.74 -7.65 -5.82
N GLN A 187 10.57 -7.44 -7.12
CA GLN A 187 11.21 -6.32 -7.81
C GLN A 187 10.67 -4.99 -7.30
N ALA A 188 9.36 -4.87 -7.09
CA ALA A 188 8.74 -3.68 -6.53
C ALA A 188 9.27 -3.35 -5.11
N ALA A 189 9.53 -4.36 -4.29
CA ALA A 189 10.12 -4.17 -2.97
C ALA A 189 11.58 -3.70 -3.05
N LEU A 190 12.40 -4.30 -3.93
CA LEU A 190 13.79 -3.91 -4.14
C LEU A 190 13.92 -2.46 -4.62
N ASP A 191 13.13 -2.07 -5.62
CA ASP A 191 13.18 -0.75 -6.23
C ASP A 191 12.56 0.34 -5.34
N SER A 192 11.79 -0.05 -4.31
CA SER A 192 11.14 0.91 -3.40
C SER A 192 12.11 1.67 -2.50
N GLY A 193 13.33 1.17 -2.30
CA GLY A 193 14.26 1.70 -1.32
C GLY A 193 13.83 1.48 0.14
N ALA A 194 12.75 0.72 0.39
CA ALA A 194 12.28 0.41 1.74
C ALA A 194 13.13 -0.66 2.44
N LEU A 195 13.79 -1.50 1.65
CA LEU A 195 14.67 -2.57 2.13
C LEU A 195 16.07 -2.04 2.43
N ALA A 196 16.71 -2.56 3.48
CA ALA A 196 18.14 -2.39 3.66
C ALA A 196 18.87 -3.49 2.89
N ILE A 197 19.66 -3.10 1.89
CA ILE A 197 20.38 -3.99 0.97
C ILE A 197 21.87 -3.82 1.18
N ALA A 198 22.64 -4.91 1.10
CA ALA A 198 24.09 -4.89 1.20
C ALA A 198 24.71 -4.29 -0.08
N GLU A 199 25.40 -3.17 0.03
CA GLU A 199 26.12 -2.53 -1.07
C GLU A 199 27.41 -3.30 -1.44
N ARG A 200 28.00 -3.97 -0.46
CA ARG A 200 29.23 -4.75 -0.57
C ARG A 200 29.07 -6.10 0.08
N GLU A 201 29.91 -7.03 -0.29
CA GLU A 201 30.03 -8.31 0.40
C GLU A 201 30.81 -8.17 1.71
N GLY A 202 30.53 -9.04 2.66
CA GLY A 202 31.21 -9.03 3.96
C GLY A 202 30.55 -9.94 4.99
N ARG A 203 31.07 -9.89 6.21
CA ARG A 203 30.53 -10.62 7.35
C ARG A 203 29.87 -9.67 8.34
N VAL A 204 28.70 -10.04 8.83
CA VAL A 204 27.98 -9.27 9.84
C VAL A 204 28.69 -9.38 11.19
N VAL A 205 29.29 -8.30 11.65
CA VAL A 205 30.01 -8.25 12.95
C VAL A 205 29.08 -7.92 14.08
N TYR A 206 28.19 -6.96 13.86
CA TYR A 206 27.30 -6.46 14.88
C TYR A 206 25.92 -6.11 14.29
N THR A 207 24.88 -6.45 15.01
CA THR A 207 23.49 -6.12 14.67
C THR A 207 22.78 -5.54 15.88
N ASN A 208 22.19 -4.38 15.69
CA ASN A 208 21.28 -3.75 16.64
C ASN A 208 20.05 -3.23 15.89
N THR A 209 19.02 -2.82 16.60
CA THR A 209 17.84 -2.16 16.02
C THR A 209 18.20 -0.94 15.17
N ASP A 210 19.25 -0.19 15.56
CA ASP A 210 19.63 1.08 14.94
C ASP A 210 20.56 0.93 13.74
N LYS A 211 21.44 -0.08 13.74
CA LYS A 211 22.47 -0.25 12.73
C LYS A 211 22.98 -1.68 12.59
N ILE A 212 23.47 -1.97 11.40
CA ILE A 212 24.20 -3.20 11.09
C ILE A 212 25.64 -2.81 10.76
N LEU A 213 26.63 -3.50 11.36
CA LEU A 213 28.03 -3.37 10.99
C LEU A 213 28.44 -4.55 10.16
N LEU A 214 28.88 -4.27 8.92
CA LEU A 214 29.35 -5.25 7.95
C LEU A 214 30.86 -5.09 7.77
N ALA A 215 31.64 -6.11 8.10
CA ALA A 215 33.08 -6.14 7.84
C ALA A 215 33.36 -6.82 6.50
N GLY A 216 34.09 -6.13 5.63
CA GLY A 216 34.57 -6.65 4.34
C GLY A 216 35.89 -6.00 3.96
N ASN A 217 36.82 -6.75 3.37
CA ASN A 217 38.08 -6.28 2.81
C ASN A 217 38.88 -5.23 3.63
N GLY A 218 38.85 -5.34 4.97
CA GLY A 218 39.58 -4.42 5.87
C GLY A 218 38.78 -3.25 6.40
N ASP A 219 37.61 -2.93 5.84
CA ASP A 219 36.75 -1.81 6.26
C ASP A 219 35.48 -2.30 6.93
N ILE A 220 34.97 -1.49 7.88
CA ILE A 220 33.69 -1.72 8.54
C ILE A 220 32.67 -0.73 7.99
N LEU A 221 31.65 -1.24 7.27
CA LEU A 221 30.55 -0.44 6.78
C LEU A 221 29.42 -0.42 7.84
N SER A 222 29.01 0.78 8.25
CA SER A 222 27.86 0.98 9.13
C SER A 222 26.62 1.29 8.29
N ILE A 223 25.61 0.44 8.36
CA ILE A 223 24.33 0.60 7.67
C ILE A 223 23.27 1.00 8.69
N PRO A 224 22.83 2.27 8.68
CA PRO A 224 21.77 2.73 9.59
C PRO A 224 20.42 2.13 9.20
N LEU A 225 19.60 1.80 10.18
CA LEU A 225 18.25 1.30 9.99
C LEU A 225 17.20 2.36 10.35
N VAL A 226 16.09 2.34 9.64
CA VAL A 226 14.95 3.22 9.92
C VAL A 226 14.10 2.62 11.03
N ILE A 227 13.94 3.37 12.14
CA ILE A 227 13.19 2.93 13.32
C ILE A 227 12.06 3.91 13.57
N TYR A 228 10.83 3.41 13.61
CA TYR A 228 9.62 4.14 13.97
C TYR A 228 9.53 5.56 13.40
N GLN A 229 9.90 5.74 12.15
CA GLN A 229 9.80 7.05 11.49
C GLN A 229 8.38 7.25 10.94
N ARG A 230 7.93 8.50 11.05
CA ARG A 230 6.67 8.94 10.46
C ARG A 230 6.80 9.07 8.95
N SER A 231 5.88 8.45 8.20
CA SER A 231 5.72 8.69 6.77
C SER A 231 4.91 9.97 6.49
N ASN A 232 4.88 10.43 5.24
CA ASN A 232 4.08 11.60 4.82
C ASN A 232 2.57 11.39 5.04
N LYS A 233 2.09 10.16 5.13
CA LYS A 233 0.69 9.79 5.38
C LYS A 233 0.43 9.35 6.82
N ASN A 234 1.31 9.71 7.76
CA ASN A 234 1.23 9.37 9.18
C ASN A 234 1.31 7.87 9.49
N THR A 235 1.81 7.05 8.58
CA THR A 235 2.07 5.63 8.83
C THR A 235 3.46 5.45 9.43
N CYS A 236 3.73 4.29 10.01
CA CYS A 236 5.01 3.95 10.61
C CYS A 236 5.93 3.30 9.58
N MET A 237 7.13 3.86 9.40
CA MET A 237 8.23 3.22 8.68
C MET A 237 9.18 2.62 9.71
N HIS A 238 9.33 1.31 9.68
CA HIS A 238 10.20 0.55 10.58
C HIS A 238 10.85 -0.59 9.82
N GLN A 239 12.17 -0.72 9.95
CA GLN A 239 12.93 -1.82 9.33
C GLN A 239 13.18 -2.92 10.35
N LYS A 240 12.93 -4.17 9.94
CA LYS A 240 13.10 -5.37 10.75
C LYS A 240 14.31 -6.18 10.27
N LEU A 241 15.23 -6.47 11.17
CA LEU A 241 16.43 -7.28 10.88
C LEU A 241 16.08 -8.68 10.39
N ARG A 242 16.81 -9.16 9.38
CA ARG A 242 16.71 -10.52 8.85
C ARG A 242 17.99 -11.34 8.97
N VAL A 243 19.09 -10.67 9.19
CA VAL A 243 20.40 -11.31 9.19
C VAL A 243 20.93 -11.42 10.62
N PRO A 244 21.30 -12.62 11.08
CA PRO A 244 21.94 -12.79 12.36
C PRO A 244 23.40 -12.35 12.31
N ARG A 245 23.96 -12.05 13.49
CA ARG A 245 25.39 -11.80 13.66
C ARG A 245 26.21 -12.99 13.19
N GLY A 246 27.34 -12.73 12.52
CA GLY A 246 28.27 -13.76 12.04
C GLY A 246 27.98 -14.29 10.64
N LYS A 247 26.84 -13.96 10.04
CA LYS A 247 26.48 -14.42 8.68
C LYS A 247 27.32 -13.71 7.61
N CYS A 248 27.81 -14.48 6.63
CA CYS A 248 28.41 -13.93 5.43
C CYS A 248 27.33 -13.44 4.46
N ILE A 249 27.50 -12.24 3.95
CA ILE A 249 26.55 -11.53 3.10
C ILE A 249 27.20 -11.25 1.75
N LYS A 250 26.46 -11.50 0.68
CA LYS A 250 26.84 -11.13 -0.70
C LYS A 250 26.28 -9.75 -1.04
N LYS A 251 26.92 -9.07 -2.00
CA LYS A 251 26.41 -7.82 -2.56
C LYS A 251 24.98 -8.03 -3.11
N GLY A 252 24.08 -7.08 -2.83
CA GLY A 252 22.67 -7.15 -3.23
C GLY A 252 21.77 -8.00 -2.31
N GLN A 253 22.31 -8.63 -1.26
CA GLN A 253 21.53 -9.40 -0.32
C GLN A 253 20.76 -8.49 0.64
N ILE A 254 19.52 -8.87 0.97
CA ILE A 254 18.65 -8.12 1.86
C ILE A 254 19.08 -8.33 3.30
N LEU A 255 19.29 -7.23 4.03
CA LEU A 255 19.71 -7.19 5.42
C LEU A 255 18.54 -6.98 6.38
N ALA A 256 17.60 -6.09 6.00
CA ALA A 256 16.40 -5.83 6.78
C ALA A 256 15.19 -5.59 5.87
N ASP A 257 14.04 -6.08 6.29
CA ASP A 257 12.76 -5.81 5.66
C ASP A 257 12.24 -4.44 6.10
N GLY A 258 11.60 -3.71 5.17
CA GLY A 258 10.96 -2.43 5.44
C GLY A 258 9.49 -2.55 5.83
N ALA A 259 8.82 -1.41 5.88
CA ALA A 259 7.37 -1.36 6.08
C ALA A 259 6.64 -2.03 4.90
N ALA A 260 5.63 -2.83 5.18
CA ALA A 260 4.86 -3.59 4.19
C ALA A 260 5.72 -4.48 3.27
N THR A 261 6.81 -5.03 3.78
CA THR A 261 7.62 -6.02 3.09
C THR A 261 7.93 -7.20 4.00
N VAL A 262 7.96 -8.39 3.45
CA VAL A 262 8.31 -9.64 4.15
C VAL A 262 9.14 -10.51 3.24
N GLY A 263 10.32 -10.89 3.70
CA GLY A 263 11.19 -11.74 2.90
C GLY A 263 11.73 -11.11 1.64
N GLY A 264 11.78 -9.76 1.58
CA GLY A 264 12.16 -9.02 0.40
C GLY A 264 11.08 -8.97 -0.68
N GLU A 265 9.85 -9.36 -0.36
CA GLU A 265 8.69 -9.22 -1.23
C GLU A 265 7.71 -8.20 -0.66
N LEU A 266 6.98 -7.53 -1.53
CA LEU A 266 5.95 -6.59 -1.14
C LEU A 266 4.78 -7.35 -0.50
N ALA A 267 4.40 -6.93 0.71
CA ALA A 267 3.32 -7.53 1.50
C ALA A 267 2.38 -6.41 1.98
N LEU A 268 1.40 -6.05 1.13
CA LEU A 268 0.48 -4.95 1.41
C LEU A 268 -0.64 -5.31 2.38
N GLY A 269 -0.85 -6.59 2.67
CA GLY A 269 -1.97 -7.06 3.49
C GLY A 269 -1.70 -8.39 4.17
N LYS A 270 -2.79 -9.14 4.37
CA LYS A 270 -2.84 -10.44 5.02
C LYS A 270 -3.63 -11.44 4.18
N ASN A 271 -3.28 -12.71 4.30
CA ASN A 271 -4.06 -13.80 3.74
C ASN A 271 -5.13 -14.19 4.77
N VAL A 272 -6.40 -14.11 4.39
CA VAL A 272 -7.55 -14.41 5.22
C VAL A 272 -8.47 -15.38 4.51
N LEU A 273 -9.18 -16.23 5.26
CA LEU A 273 -10.14 -17.16 4.73
C LEU A 273 -11.47 -16.43 4.45
N VAL A 274 -11.87 -16.41 3.20
CA VAL A 274 -13.04 -15.66 2.71
C VAL A 274 -14.14 -16.63 2.28
N ALA A 275 -15.40 -16.30 2.60
CA ALA A 275 -16.57 -16.96 2.05
C ALA A 275 -17.45 -15.96 1.29
N TYR A 276 -17.93 -16.35 0.11
CA TYR A 276 -18.92 -15.62 -0.66
C TYR A 276 -20.30 -16.24 -0.42
N MET A 277 -21.03 -15.67 0.53
CA MET A 277 -22.35 -16.15 0.93
C MET A 277 -23.18 -15.00 1.52
N PRO A 278 -24.52 -15.01 1.43
CA PRO A 278 -25.37 -14.07 2.14
C PRO A 278 -25.35 -14.39 3.65
N TRP A 279 -25.35 -13.35 4.49
CA TRP A 279 -25.42 -13.52 5.95
C TRP A 279 -26.38 -12.50 6.58
N GLU A 280 -27.60 -12.89 6.86
CA GLU A 280 -28.63 -12.10 7.60
C GLU A 280 -28.75 -10.61 7.18
N GLY A 281 -28.34 -10.27 5.94
CA GLY A 281 -28.33 -8.90 5.46
C GLY A 281 -27.17 -8.01 5.94
N TYR A 282 -26.32 -8.48 6.86
CA TYR A 282 -25.17 -7.70 7.34
C TYR A 282 -24.04 -7.53 6.30
N ASN A 283 -24.09 -8.27 5.21
CA ASN A 283 -23.18 -8.12 4.06
C ASN A 283 -23.93 -7.66 2.79
N PHE A 284 -25.03 -6.93 2.95
CA PHE A 284 -25.77 -6.33 1.84
C PHE A 284 -24.89 -5.32 1.09
N GLU A 285 -24.97 -5.31 -0.24
CA GLU A 285 -24.13 -4.50 -1.14
C GLU A 285 -22.62 -4.68 -0.87
N ASP A 286 -21.92 -3.60 -0.46
CA ASP A 286 -20.49 -3.56 -0.17
C ASP A 286 -20.17 -3.75 1.33
N ALA A 287 -21.12 -4.16 2.13
CA ALA A 287 -20.90 -4.45 3.53
C ALA A 287 -20.14 -5.78 3.70
N VAL A 288 -19.22 -5.82 4.65
CA VAL A 288 -18.39 -6.98 4.97
C VAL A 288 -18.54 -7.34 6.43
N LEU A 289 -18.74 -8.62 6.68
CA LEU A 289 -18.76 -9.17 8.02
C LEU A 289 -17.39 -9.79 8.30
N ILE A 290 -16.84 -9.53 9.49
CA ILE A 290 -15.53 -10.05 9.88
C ILE A 290 -15.57 -10.80 11.21
N SER A 291 -14.64 -11.75 11.37
CA SER A 291 -14.42 -12.47 12.61
C SER A 291 -13.65 -11.62 13.62
N GLU A 292 -13.99 -11.72 14.89
CA GLU A 292 -13.28 -11.12 16.01
C GLU A 292 -11.82 -11.60 16.11
N ARG A 293 -11.50 -12.77 15.55
CA ARG A 293 -10.12 -13.26 15.42
C ARG A 293 -9.20 -12.23 14.78
N LEU A 294 -9.67 -11.50 13.77
CA LEU A 294 -8.89 -10.47 13.08
C LEU A 294 -8.49 -9.29 13.99
N VAL A 295 -9.25 -9.06 15.04
CA VAL A 295 -8.97 -8.04 16.07
C VAL A 295 -8.02 -8.59 17.13
N TYR A 296 -8.33 -9.74 17.74
CA TYR A 296 -7.56 -10.31 18.85
C TYR A 296 -6.14 -10.74 18.47
N GLU A 297 -5.96 -11.30 17.27
CA GLU A 297 -4.65 -11.73 16.80
C GLU A 297 -3.84 -10.59 16.17
N ASP A 298 -4.30 -9.35 16.27
CA ASP A 298 -3.66 -8.16 15.67
C ASP A 298 -3.39 -8.31 14.15
N ILE A 299 -4.30 -8.98 13.41
CA ILE A 299 -4.09 -9.29 12.01
C ILE A 299 -4.09 -8.02 11.16
N TYR A 300 -5.08 -7.15 11.37
CA TYR A 300 -5.20 -5.85 10.67
C TYR A 300 -4.81 -4.66 11.54
N THR A 301 -3.95 -4.87 12.49
CA THR A 301 -3.45 -3.79 13.35
C THR A 301 -2.35 -2.99 12.67
N SER A 302 -2.39 -1.69 12.80
CA SER A 302 -1.43 -0.75 12.22
C SER A 302 -0.96 0.27 13.23
N PHE A 303 0.27 0.79 13.02
CA PHE A 303 0.83 1.87 13.81
C PHE A 303 0.81 3.17 13.01
N HIS A 304 0.32 4.22 13.62
CA HIS A 304 0.26 5.56 13.05
C HIS A 304 1.06 6.52 13.91
N ILE A 305 1.92 7.31 13.28
CA ILE A 305 2.73 8.32 13.96
C ILE A 305 2.25 9.69 13.52
N ARG A 306 1.72 10.46 14.46
CA ARG A 306 1.31 11.83 14.22
C ARG A 306 2.34 12.80 14.75
N LYS A 307 2.57 13.87 14.01
CA LYS A 307 3.40 14.99 14.42
C LYS A 307 2.52 16.14 14.86
N TYR A 308 2.77 16.64 16.05
CA TYR A 308 2.20 17.88 16.57
C TYR A 308 3.32 18.91 16.70
N GLU A 309 3.07 20.12 16.24
CA GLU A 309 4.10 21.15 16.16
C GLU A 309 3.55 22.45 16.73
N ILE A 310 4.36 23.12 17.53
CA ILE A 310 4.09 24.45 18.07
C ILE A 310 5.31 25.33 17.87
N HIS A 311 5.04 26.58 17.53
CA HIS A 311 6.07 27.61 17.37
C HIS A 311 5.95 28.65 18.48
N THR A 312 7.07 29.17 18.94
CA THR A 312 7.10 30.31 19.81
C THR A 312 7.32 31.58 18.97
N HIS A 313 6.56 32.63 19.28
CA HIS A 313 6.63 33.90 18.60
C HIS A 313 7.01 35.02 19.59
N VAL A 314 7.58 36.09 19.07
CA VAL A 314 7.71 37.34 19.81
C VAL A 314 6.48 38.19 19.53
N THR A 315 5.70 38.44 20.55
CA THR A 315 4.57 39.35 20.46
C THR A 315 5.01 40.78 20.78
N SER A 316 4.17 41.77 20.45
CA SER A 316 4.42 43.18 20.80
C SER A 316 4.60 43.44 22.31
N GLN A 317 4.21 42.44 23.13
CA GLN A 317 4.22 42.55 24.60
C GLN A 317 5.30 41.71 25.26
N GLY A 318 6.08 41.00 24.47
CA GLY A 318 7.16 40.14 24.94
C GLY A 318 7.18 38.75 24.25
N PRO A 319 8.24 37.97 24.49
CA PRO A 319 8.35 36.64 23.94
C PRO A 319 7.39 35.66 24.63
N GLU A 320 6.82 34.76 23.87
CA GLU A 320 6.08 33.61 24.42
C GLU A 320 7.03 32.70 25.20
N LYS A 321 6.57 32.14 26.29
CA LYS A 321 7.35 31.23 27.16
C LYS A 321 6.77 29.83 27.17
N VAL A 322 7.65 28.84 27.04
CA VAL A 322 7.31 27.42 27.26
C VAL A 322 7.57 27.12 28.73
N THR A 323 6.55 26.69 29.47
CA THR A 323 6.62 26.42 30.91
C THR A 323 5.58 25.37 31.31
N ASN A 324 5.84 24.69 32.43
CA ASN A 324 4.88 23.82 33.09
C ASN A 324 4.02 24.57 34.13
N GLU A 325 4.45 25.79 34.53
CA GLU A 325 3.71 26.65 35.46
C GLU A 325 2.62 27.41 34.70
N ILE A 326 1.46 26.84 34.58
CA ILE A 326 0.32 27.45 33.88
C ILE A 326 -0.78 27.72 34.89
N PRO A 327 -1.08 29.03 35.15
CA PRO A 327 -2.13 29.39 36.09
C PRO A 327 -3.50 28.87 35.58
N HIS A 328 -4.36 28.50 36.52
CA HIS A 328 -5.74 28.03 36.25
C HIS A 328 -5.91 26.65 35.62
N LEU A 329 -4.83 25.88 35.40
CA LEU A 329 -4.94 24.49 34.96
C LEU A 329 -4.81 23.52 36.12
N GLU A 330 -5.61 22.47 36.04
CA GLU A 330 -5.58 21.40 37.05
C GLU A 330 -4.30 20.56 36.97
N ALA A 331 -3.77 20.19 38.12
CA ALA A 331 -2.48 19.49 38.22
C ALA A 331 -2.46 18.15 37.46
N HIS A 332 -3.61 17.49 37.29
CA HIS A 332 -3.69 16.22 36.55
C HIS A 332 -3.39 16.38 35.05
N LEU A 333 -3.70 17.53 34.45
CA LEU A 333 -3.40 17.83 33.03
C LEU A 333 -1.91 18.12 32.80
N LEU A 334 -1.20 18.54 33.85
CA LEU A 334 0.23 18.88 33.80
C LEU A 334 1.14 17.70 34.18
N ARG A 335 0.59 16.58 34.65
CA ARG A 335 1.35 15.41 35.17
C ARG A 335 2.35 14.83 34.18
N ASN A 336 2.06 14.91 32.88
CA ASN A 336 2.87 14.35 31.80
C ASN A 336 3.97 15.31 31.32
N LEU A 337 4.03 16.54 31.83
CA LEU A 337 5.01 17.55 31.44
C LEU A 337 6.29 17.46 32.25
N ASP A 338 7.41 17.69 31.60
CA ASP A 338 8.72 17.89 32.22
C ASP A 338 8.84 19.31 32.79
N LYS A 339 9.93 19.58 33.55
CA LYS A 339 10.26 20.89 34.11
C LYS A 339 10.27 22.01 33.06
N ASN A 340 10.55 21.68 31.81
CA ASN A 340 10.55 22.61 30.68
C ASN A 340 9.17 22.86 30.06
N GLY A 341 8.10 22.28 30.59
CA GLY A 341 6.75 22.39 30.04
C GLY A 341 6.49 21.53 28.78
N ILE A 342 7.30 20.51 28.52
CA ILE A 342 7.19 19.63 27.38
C ILE A 342 6.84 18.22 27.87
N VAL A 343 5.99 17.50 27.13
CA VAL A 343 5.58 16.14 27.46
C VAL A 343 6.77 15.18 27.51
N MET A 344 6.83 14.33 28.53
CA MET A 344 7.92 13.36 28.72
C MET A 344 7.86 12.26 27.68
N LEU A 345 9.03 11.78 27.25
CA LEU A 345 9.16 10.62 26.37
C LEU A 345 8.57 9.37 27.04
N GLY A 346 7.82 8.57 26.26
CA GLY A 346 7.20 7.33 26.75
C GLY A 346 5.87 7.52 27.46
N SER A 347 5.44 8.77 27.74
CA SER A 347 4.14 9.05 28.35
C SER A 347 3.00 8.60 27.49
N TRP A 348 1.95 8.05 28.13
CA TRP A 348 0.68 7.80 27.49
C TRP A 348 -0.16 9.07 27.58
N VAL A 349 -0.67 9.53 26.45
CA VAL A 349 -1.46 10.76 26.34
C VAL A 349 -2.82 10.49 25.71
N GLU A 350 -3.83 11.19 26.20
CA GLU A 350 -5.22 11.08 25.76
C GLU A 350 -5.76 12.43 25.27
N THR A 351 -6.95 12.40 24.71
CA THR A 351 -7.64 13.60 24.20
C THR A 351 -7.73 14.67 25.28
N GLY A 352 -7.26 15.89 24.98
CA GLY A 352 -7.28 17.02 25.87
C GLY A 352 -6.01 17.21 26.69
N ASP A 353 -5.13 16.18 26.79
CA ASP A 353 -3.84 16.32 27.49
C ASP A 353 -2.96 17.38 26.83
N ILE A 354 -2.19 18.06 27.65
CA ILE A 354 -1.27 19.10 27.21
C ILE A 354 0.04 18.45 26.78
N LEU A 355 0.42 18.70 25.53
CA LEU A 355 1.70 18.23 24.98
C LEU A 355 2.83 19.23 25.20
N VAL A 356 2.52 20.52 25.11
CA VAL A 356 3.48 21.61 25.36
C VAL A 356 2.74 22.73 26.07
N GLY A 357 3.22 23.10 27.24
CA GLY A 357 2.72 24.24 27.99
C GLY A 357 3.31 25.54 27.44
N LYS A 358 2.47 26.45 26.96
CA LYS A 358 2.89 27.74 26.42
C LYS A 358 2.03 28.87 26.97
N LEU A 359 2.68 29.94 27.40
CA LEU A 359 2.04 31.17 27.84
C LEU A 359 2.40 32.33 26.90
N THR A 360 1.38 33.05 26.45
CA THR A 360 1.53 34.26 25.64
C THR A 360 1.24 35.45 26.53
N PRO A 361 2.17 36.44 26.66
CA PRO A 361 1.94 37.65 27.43
C PRO A 361 0.80 38.46 26.81
N GLN A 362 -0.11 38.96 27.64
CA GLN A 362 -1.26 39.74 27.20
C GLN A 362 -1.39 40.99 28.10
N VAL A 363 -1.48 42.18 27.49
CA VAL A 363 -1.88 43.37 28.22
C VAL A 363 -3.38 43.48 28.24
N VAL A 364 -3.94 43.29 29.37
CA VAL A 364 -5.36 43.53 29.58
C VAL A 364 -5.54 45.01 29.82
N LYS A 365 -6.09 45.73 28.85
CA LYS A 365 -6.54 47.09 29.08
C LYS A 365 -7.76 47.03 29.99
N GLU A 366 -7.63 47.42 31.24
CA GLU A 366 -8.76 47.51 32.19
C GLU A 366 -9.93 48.31 31.66
N SER A 367 -9.69 49.21 30.72
CA SER A 367 -10.67 50.04 30.05
C SER A 367 -11.61 49.23 29.11
N SER A 368 -11.25 48.01 28.71
CA SER A 368 -12.08 47.22 27.80
C SER A 368 -13.20 46.41 28.47
N TYR A 369 -13.23 46.36 29.79
CA TYR A 369 -14.30 45.71 30.55
C TYR A 369 -15.41 46.67 30.90
N ALA A 370 -16.68 46.20 30.83
CA ALA A 370 -17.80 46.92 31.35
C ALA A 370 -17.63 47.21 32.86
N PRO A 371 -18.13 48.36 33.38
CA PRO A 371 -18.00 48.67 34.79
C PRO A 371 -18.51 47.60 35.74
N GLU A 372 -19.55 46.88 35.31
CA GLU A 372 -20.18 45.77 36.02
C GLU A 372 -19.24 44.57 36.17
N ASP A 373 -18.54 44.19 35.07
CA ASP A 373 -17.54 43.13 35.09
C ASP A 373 -16.31 43.43 35.98
N ARG A 374 -15.93 44.71 36.07
CA ARG A 374 -14.84 45.15 36.97
C ARG A 374 -15.24 44.99 38.43
N LEU A 375 -16.45 45.38 38.76
CA LEU A 375 -17.01 45.25 40.12
C LEU A 375 -17.12 43.76 40.52
N LEU A 376 -17.63 42.93 39.64
CA LEU A 376 -17.78 41.49 39.86
C LEU A 376 -16.46 40.78 40.08
N ARG A 377 -15.42 41.15 39.32
CA ARG A 377 -14.07 40.61 39.47
C ARG A 377 -13.41 41.10 40.78
N ALA A 378 -13.62 42.36 41.15
CA ALA A 378 -13.10 42.89 42.42
C ALA A 378 -13.74 42.16 43.62
N ILE A 379 -15.05 41.90 43.57
CA ILE A 379 -15.77 41.16 44.61
C ILE A 379 -15.34 39.72 44.71
N LEU A 380 -15.10 39.04 43.56
CA LEU A 380 -14.68 37.63 43.50
C LEU A 380 -13.18 37.42 43.68
N GLY A 381 -12.43 38.50 43.82
CA GLY A 381 -10.94 38.42 43.97
C GLY A 381 -10.22 37.86 42.76
N ILE A 382 -10.84 37.90 41.57
CA ILE A 382 -10.25 37.35 40.34
C ILE A 382 -9.15 38.29 39.85
N GLN A 383 -7.91 37.87 40.04
CA GLN A 383 -6.75 38.61 39.50
C GLN A 383 -6.76 38.54 37.97
N VAL A 384 -6.53 39.66 37.32
CA VAL A 384 -6.39 39.73 35.86
C VAL A 384 -5.09 39.03 35.48
N SER A 385 -5.21 37.89 34.80
CA SER A 385 -4.02 37.19 34.35
C SER A 385 -3.30 38.01 33.27
N THR A 386 -2.03 38.28 33.47
CA THR A 386 -1.14 38.98 32.51
C THR A 386 -0.71 38.07 31.36
N SER A 387 -1.14 36.85 31.37
CA SER A 387 -0.78 35.85 30.36
C SER A 387 -1.99 35.03 29.93
N LYS A 388 -2.03 34.71 28.64
CA LYS A 388 -3.03 33.83 28.03
C LYS A 388 -2.43 32.45 27.80
N GLU A 389 -3.20 31.40 28.14
CA GLU A 389 -2.85 30.02 27.81
C GLU A 389 -2.95 29.79 26.30
N THR A 390 -1.84 29.33 25.69
CA THR A 390 -1.76 28.95 24.27
C THR A 390 -1.09 27.59 24.11
N CYS A 391 -1.39 26.68 25.03
CA CYS A 391 -0.83 25.34 25.08
C CYS A 391 -1.21 24.50 23.86
N LEU A 392 -0.30 23.60 23.49
CA LEU A 392 -0.61 22.57 22.50
C LEU A 392 -1.32 21.41 23.21
N LYS A 393 -2.62 21.28 22.97
CA LYS A 393 -3.44 20.17 23.49
C LYS A 393 -3.63 19.10 22.44
N LEU A 394 -3.77 17.85 22.87
CA LEU A 394 -4.05 16.73 21.97
C LEU A 394 -5.52 16.84 21.48
N PRO A 395 -5.74 16.89 20.14
CA PRO A 395 -7.10 17.02 19.58
C PRO A 395 -7.98 15.81 19.90
N ILE A 396 -9.30 15.99 19.75
CA ILE A 396 -10.30 14.93 19.93
C ILE A 396 -9.98 13.72 19.05
N GLY A 397 -10.07 12.51 19.62
CA GLY A 397 -9.73 11.25 18.96
C GLY A 397 -8.23 10.95 18.91
N GLY A 398 -7.38 11.85 19.44
CA GLY A 398 -5.95 11.57 19.64
C GLY A 398 -5.75 10.76 20.93
N ARG A 399 -4.98 9.68 20.85
CA ARG A 399 -4.44 8.93 22.00
C ARG A 399 -3.19 8.20 21.55
N GLY A 400 -2.26 7.96 22.45
CA GLY A 400 -1.10 7.17 22.12
C GLY A 400 0.09 7.42 23.02
N ARG A 401 1.23 6.86 22.65
CA ARG A 401 2.48 7.00 23.39
C ARG A 401 3.41 7.98 22.71
N VAL A 402 4.00 8.89 23.45
CA VAL A 402 5.01 9.81 22.97
C VAL A 402 6.30 9.04 22.66
N ILE A 403 6.76 9.08 21.42
CA ILE A 403 7.93 8.32 20.96
C ILE A 403 9.16 9.21 20.73
N ASP A 404 8.97 10.48 20.36
CA ASP A 404 10.06 11.41 20.10
C ASP A 404 9.61 12.84 20.37
N VAL A 405 10.51 13.65 20.87
CA VAL A 405 10.31 15.08 21.09
C VAL A 405 11.54 15.82 20.56
N ARG A 406 11.33 16.74 19.64
CA ARG A 406 12.41 17.53 19.03
C ARG A 406 12.22 18.98 19.29
N TRP A 407 13.21 19.57 19.94
CA TRP A 407 13.29 21.02 20.16
C TRP A 407 14.27 21.62 19.15
N ILE A 408 13.78 22.45 18.25
CA ILE A 408 14.55 23.03 17.16
C ILE A 408 14.62 24.53 17.41
N GLN A 409 15.83 25.03 17.64
CA GLN A 409 16.13 26.43 17.72
C GLN A 409 16.72 26.90 16.38
N LYS A 410 16.12 27.88 15.75
CA LYS A 410 16.72 28.55 14.59
C LYS A 410 17.74 29.54 15.07
N ARG A 411 19.03 29.30 14.83
CA ARG A 411 20.10 30.26 15.05
C ARG A 411 19.94 31.37 14.01
N GLY A 412 19.34 32.49 14.42
CA GLY A 412 19.25 33.72 13.63
C GLY A 412 20.10 34.82 14.28
N GLY A 413 20.55 35.82 13.51
CA GLY A 413 21.36 36.92 13.97
C GLY A 413 20.65 37.97 14.85
N SER A 414 19.44 37.72 15.36
CA SER A 414 18.70 38.58 16.26
C SER A 414 18.74 38.04 17.69
N SER A 415 18.57 38.92 18.69
CA SER A 415 18.59 38.58 20.11
C SER A 415 17.50 37.58 20.56
N TYR A 416 16.55 37.23 19.69
CA TYR A 416 15.50 36.25 19.91
C TYR A 416 15.50 35.17 18.83
N ASN A 417 15.67 33.93 19.26
CA ASN A 417 15.60 32.77 18.38
C ASN A 417 14.22 32.10 18.51
N PRO A 418 13.40 32.09 17.45
CA PRO A 418 12.12 31.37 17.50
C PRO A 418 12.37 29.86 17.64
N GLU A 419 11.65 29.27 18.58
CA GLU A 419 11.75 27.85 18.90
C GLU A 419 10.58 27.10 18.27
N THR A 420 10.88 25.92 17.77
CA THR A 420 9.88 25.01 17.23
C THR A 420 9.95 23.69 18.00
N ILE A 421 8.87 23.33 18.66
CA ILE A 421 8.77 22.06 19.39
C ILE A 421 7.89 21.11 18.60
N ARG A 422 8.43 19.92 18.32
CA ARG A 422 7.75 18.84 17.60
C ARG A 422 7.59 17.64 18.50
N VAL A 423 6.36 17.21 18.69
CA VAL A 423 6.02 16.02 19.47
C VAL A 423 5.50 14.94 18.51
N TYR A 424 6.07 13.74 18.59
CA TYR A 424 5.66 12.60 17.79
C TYR A 424 4.95 11.59 18.69
N ILE A 425 3.71 11.24 18.32
CA ILE A 425 2.87 10.32 19.08
C ILE A 425 2.55 9.11 18.22
N SER A 426 2.84 7.93 18.75
CA SER A 426 2.50 6.65 18.14
C SER A 426 1.14 6.19 18.63
N GLN A 427 0.26 5.87 17.71
CA GLN A 427 -1.06 5.32 17.96
C GLN A 427 -1.18 3.93 17.35
N LYS A 428 -1.50 2.91 18.16
CA LYS A 428 -1.94 1.59 17.70
C LYS A 428 -3.40 1.71 17.26
N ARG A 429 -3.71 1.26 16.06
CA ARG A 429 -5.08 1.20 15.52
C ARG A 429 -5.41 -0.24 15.17
N GLU A 430 -6.47 -0.71 15.77
CA GLU A 430 -7.12 -1.97 15.48
C GLU A 430 -8.23 -1.75 14.47
N ILE A 431 -8.60 -2.80 13.74
CA ILE A 431 -9.72 -2.75 12.81
C ILE A 431 -11.04 -2.59 13.56
N LYS A 432 -11.94 -1.76 13.03
CA LYS A 432 -13.22 -1.41 13.65
C LYS A 432 -14.35 -1.44 12.62
N VAL A 433 -15.59 -1.50 13.12
CA VAL A 433 -16.78 -1.27 12.31
C VAL A 433 -16.70 0.11 11.66
N GLY A 434 -17.03 0.19 10.37
CA GLY A 434 -16.91 1.39 9.55
C GLY A 434 -15.57 1.52 8.81
N ASP A 435 -14.56 0.68 9.11
CA ASP A 435 -13.31 0.69 8.37
C ASP A 435 -13.47 0.08 6.97
N LYS A 436 -12.71 0.61 6.02
CA LYS A 436 -12.71 0.15 4.64
C LYS A 436 -11.67 -0.96 4.44
N VAL A 437 -12.11 -2.07 3.91
CA VAL A 437 -11.26 -3.18 3.47
C VAL A 437 -11.38 -3.36 1.96
N ALA A 438 -10.34 -3.87 1.32
CA ALA A 438 -10.35 -4.12 -0.12
C ALA A 438 -9.41 -5.27 -0.50
N GLY A 439 -9.77 -5.98 -1.56
CA GLY A 439 -8.88 -6.91 -2.24
C GLY A 439 -8.15 -6.26 -3.42
N ARG A 440 -7.50 -7.09 -4.25
CA ARG A 440 -6.75 -6.66 -5.44
C ARG A 440 -7.59 -6.62 -6.73
N HIS A 441 -8.90 -6.83 -6.66
CA HIS A 441 -9.81 -6.91 -7.81
C HIS A 441 -10.87 -5.80 -7.84
N GLY A 442 -10.62 -4.68 -7.14
CA GLY A 442 -11.58 -3.60 -7.04
C GLY A 442 -12.79 -3.89 -6.14
N ASN A 443 -12.75 -5.00 -5.41
CA ASN A 443 -13.73 -5.38 -4.39
C ASN A 443 -13.46 -4.62 -3.10
N LYS A 444 -14.06 -3.46 -2.96
CA LYS A 444 -14.02 -2.65 -1.74
C LYS A 444 -15.24 -2.94 -0.87
N GLY A 445 -15.04 -2.93 0.43
CA GLY A 445 -16.15 -3.09 1.37
C GLY A 445 -15.95 -2.30 2.65
N ILE A 446 -17.02 -2.11 3.39
CA ILE A 446 -17.03 -1.45 4.70
C ILE A 446 -17.46 -2.47 5.74
N ILE A 447 -16.74 -2.56 6.84
CA ILE A 447 -17.06 -3.49 7.91
C ILE A 447 -18.37 -3.07 8.58
N SER A 448 -19.37 -3.93 8.50
CA SER A 448 -20.70 -3.72 9.10
C SER A 448 -20.79 -4.26 10.52
N LYS A 449 -20.21 -5.45 10.75
CA LYS A 449 -20.28 -6.13 12.04
C LYS A 449 -19.04 -6.98 12.28
N ILE A 450 -18.65 -7.11 13.53
CA ILE A 450 -17.61 -8.03 14.01
C ILE A 450 -18.31 -9.10 14.82
N LEU A 451 -18.17 -10.36 14.39
CA LEU A 451 -18.78 -11.51 15.06
C LEU A 451 -17.75 -12.26 15.91
N PRO A 452 -18.15 -12.83 17.06
CA PRO A 452 -17.35 -13.78 17.79
C PRO A 452 -16.94 -14.96 16.90
N ARG A 453 -15.77 -15.54 17.14
CA ARG A 453 -15.24 -16.64 16.33
C ARG A 453 -16.19 -17.85 16.30
N GLN A 454 -16.88 -18.11 17.38
CA GLN A 454 -17.82 -19.23 17.52
C GLN A 454 -19.09 -19.06 16.68
N ASP A 455 -19.50 -17.82 16.39
CA ASP A 455 -20.71 -17.52 15.64
C ASP A 455 -20.44 -17.43 14.12
N MET A 456 -19.15 -17.42 13.75
CA MET A 456 -18.75 -17.38 12.35
C MET A 456 -19.05 -18.71 11.64
N PRO A 457 -19.39 -18.68 10.34
CA PRO A 457 -19.49 -19.89 9.55
C PRO A 457 -18.15 -20.62 9.51
N TYR A 458 -18.18 -21.95 9.40
CA TYR A 458 -16.97 -22.76 9.36
C TYR A 458 -17.04 -23.84 8.27
N LEU A 459 -15.86 -24.25 7.81
CA LEU A 459 -15.68 -25.29 6.81
C LEU A 459 -15.80 -26.69 7.43
N GLN A 460 -15.85 -27.72 6.58
CA GLN A 460 -15.93 -29.13 7.01
C GLN A 460 -14.74 -29.58 7.86
N ASP A 461 -13.59 -28.93 7.73
CA ASP A 461 -12.39 -29.17 8.54
C ASP A 461 -12.40 -28.44 9.91
N GLY A 462 -13.45 -27.69 10.22
CA GLY A 462 -13.61 -26.95 11.47
C GLY A 462 -12.94 -25.58 11.48
N ARG A 463 -12.30 -25.14 10.39
CA ARG A 463 -11.75 -23.78 10.30
C ARG A 463 -12.86 -22.77 10.13
N SER A 464 -12.91 -21.77 11.02
CA SER A 464 -13.84 -20.64 10.89
C SER A 464 -13.43 -19.71 9.77
N VAL A 465 -14.41 -19.18 9.04
CA VAL A 465 -14.21 -18.14 8.02
C VAL A 465 -13.83 -16.83 8.70
N ASP A 466 -12.92 -16.08 8.09
CA ASP A 466 -12.46 -14.78 8.63
C ASP A 466 -13.30 -13.61 8.13
N MET A 467 -13.73 -13.66 6.87
CA MET A 467 -14.53 -12.61 6.23
C MET A 467 -15.65 -13.21 5.38
N VAL A 468 -16.81 -12.55 5.38
CA VAL A 468 -17.95 -12.95 4.56
C VAL A 468 -18.33 -11.81 3.63
N PHE A 469 -18.33 -12.09 2.32
CA PHE A 469 -18.69 -11.16 1.27
C PHE A 469 -20.02 -11.54 0.61
N ASN A 470 -20.67 -10.54 0.01
CA ASN A 470 -21.89 -10.76 -0.77
C ASN A 470 -21.53 -11.31 -2.16
N PRO A 471 -22.05 -12.49 -2.54
CA PRO A 471 -21.77 -13.09 -3.84
C PRO A 471 -22.36 -12.29 -5.00
N LEU A 472 -23.45 -11.54 -4.80
CA LEU A 472 -24.08 -10.71 -5.83
C LEU A 472 -23.18 -9.57 -6.34
N GLY A 473 -22.18 -9.18 -5.55
CA GLY A 473 -21.19 -8.19 -5.96
C GLY A 473 -20.24 -8.65 -7.05
N VAL A 474 -20.09 -9.95 -7.29
CA VAL A 474 -19.13 -10.49 -8.27
C VAL A 474 -19.67 -10.37 -9.70
N PRO A 475 -20.86 -10.92 -10.06
CA PRO A 475 -21.35 -10.87 -11.43
C PRO A 475 -21.68 -9.44 -11.87
N SER A 476 -22.23 -8.61 -10.99
CA SER A 476 -22.55 -7.21 -11.32
C SER A 476 -21.32 -6.37 -11.64
N ARG A 477 -20.16 -6.72 -11.13
CA ARG A 477 -18.90 -5.97 -11.29
C ARG A 477 -17.91 -6.61 -12.23
N MET A 478 -18.19 -7.81 -12.69
CA MET A 478 -17.38 -8.55 -13.66
C MET A 478 -15.89 -8.69 -13.24
N ASN A 479 -15.62 -8.87 -11.95
CA ASN A 479 -14.28 -9.03 -11.41
C ASN A 479 -14.04 -10.49 -10.96
N VAL A 480 -14.16 -11.41 -11.89
CA VAL A 480 -14.06 -12.86 -11.65
C VAL A 480 -12.68 -13.29 -11.15
N GLY A 481 -11.64 -12.51 -11.43
CA GLY A 481 -10.29 -12.79 -10.93
C GLY A 481 -10.20 -12.98 -9.42
N GLN A 482 -11.10 -12.37 -8.63
CA GLN A 482 -11.16 -12.58 -7.18
C GLN A 482 -11.56 -14.01 -6.80
N ILE A 483 -12.40 -14.68 -7.59
CA ILE A 483 -12.80 -16.07 -7.35
C ILE A 483 -11.62 -16.99 -7.64
N PHE A 484 -10.91 -16.79 -8.77
CA PHE A 484 -9.70 -17.54 -9.07
C PHE A 484 -8.61 -17.34 -8.00
N GLU A 485 -8.44 -16.12 -7.51
CA GLU A 485 -7.52 -15.84 -6.41
C GLU A 485 -7.93 -16.58 -5.13
N CYS A 486 -9.21 -16.57 -4.78
CA CYS A 486 -9.74 -17.21 -3.58
C CYS A 486 -9.53 -18.73 -3.64
N SER A 487 -9.93 -19.37 -4.74
CA SER A 487 -9.83 -20.81 -4.92
C SER A 487 -8.37 -21.29 -4.97
N LEU A 488 -7.51 -20.58 -5.71
CA LEU A 488 -6.07 -20.88 -5.74
C LEU A 488 -5.39 -20.60 -4.40
N GLY A 489 -5.85 -19.58 -3.68
CA GLY A 489 -5.39 -19.25 -2.33
C GLY A 489 -5.73 -20.34 -1.32
N LEU A 490 -6.92 -20.95 -1.43
CA LEU A 490 -7.30 -22.10 -0.62
C LEU A 490 -6.37 -23.30 -0.89
N ALA A 491 -6.13 -23.65 -2.17
CA ALA A 491 -5.18 -24.70 -2.54
C ALA A 491 -3.78 -24.42 -2.00
N GLY A 492 -3.28 -23.18 -2.15
CA GLY A 492 -1.98 -22.78 -1.66
C GLY A 492 -1.84 -22.82 -0.14
N SER A 493 -2.91 -22.49 0.58
CA SER A 493 -2.96 -22.60 2.05
C SER A 493 -2.92 -24.05 2.54
N LEU A 494 -3.49 -24.98 1.78
CA LEU A 494 -3.50 -26.40 2.09
C LEU A 494 -2.19 -27.09 1.74
N LEU A 495 -1.56 -26.70 0.61
CA LEU A 495 -0.32 -27.26 0.11
C LEU A 495 0.94 -26.55 0.62
N ASP A 496 0.81 -25.46 1.38
CA ASP A 496 1.90 -24.57 1.79
C ASP A 496 2.73 -24.06 0.59
N ARG A 497 2.05 -23.71 -0.50
CA ARG A 497 2.65 -23.22 -1.75
C ARG A 497 2.29 -21.76 -2.01
N HIS A 498 3.22 -21.04 -2.62
CA HIS A 498 3.01 -19.68 -3.12
C HIS A 498 3.03 -19.66 -4.64
N TYR A 499 1.97 -19.14 -5.24
CA TYR A 499 1.80 -19.07 -6.68
C TYR A 499 2.22 -17.72 -7.24
N ARG A 500 2.78 -17.75 -8.45
CA ARG A 500 3.13 -16.56 -9.22
C ARG A 500 2.53 -16.68 -10.61
N ILE A 501 1.47 -15.91 -10.84
CA ILE A 501 0.63 -15.99 -12.04
C ILE A 501 1.07 -14.90 -13.01
N ALA A 502 1.48 -15.32 -14.22
CA ALA A 502 1.72 -14.38 -15.30
C ALA A 502 0.39 -13.95 -15.93
N PRO A 503 0.21 -12.68 -16.33
CA PRO A 503 -1.00 -12.26 -17.02
C PRO A 503 -1.01 -12.78 -18.46
N PHE A 504 -2.22 -12.96 -19.00
CA PHE A 504 -2.46 -13.38 -20.39
C PHE A 504 -1.92 -14.78 -20.74
N ASP A 505 -2.05 -15.73 -19.80
CA ASP A 505 -1.62 -17.13 -20.00
C ASP A 505 -2.53 -17.91 -20.96
N GLU A 506 -3.78 -17.47 -21.16
CA GLU A 506 -4.78 -18.18 -21.96
C GLU A 506 -4.40 -18.34 -23.43
N ARG A 507 -3.40 -17.61 -23.88
CA ARG A 507 -2.86 -17.80 -25.22
C ARG A 507 -2.13 -19.12 -25.40
N TYR A 508 -1.47 -19.60 -24.37
CA TYR A 508 -0.72 -20.87 -24.44
C TYR A 508 -1.63 -22.09 -24.35
N GLU A 509 -2.71 -21.96 -23.63
CA GLU A 509 -3.70 -23.03 -23.46
C GLU A 509 -5.08 -22.41 -23.25
N GLN A 510 -6.08 -23.01 -23.90
CA GLN A 510 -7.47 -22.58 -23.75
C GLN A 510 -7.93 -22.76 -22.31
N GLU A 511 -8.47 -21.72 -21.69
CA GLU A 511 -8.86 -21.69 -20.27
C GLU A 511 -7.71 -22.02 -19.30
N ALA A 512 -6.49 -21.56 -19.59
CA ALA A 512 -5.29 -21.88 -18.79
C ALA A 512 -5.45 -21.55 -17.30
N SER A 513 -6.00 -20.40 -16.96
CA SER A 513 -6.23 -20.00 -15.57
C SER A 513 -7.19 -20.92 -14.83
N ARG A 514 -8.27 -21.32 -15.47
CA ARG A 514 -9.27 -22.25 -14.91
C ARG A 514 -8.69 -23.64 -14.70
N LYS A 515 -7.97 -24.15 -15.69
CA LYS A 515 -7.31 -25.46 -15.59
C LYS A 515 -6.25 -25.48 -14.49
N LEU A 516 -5.47 -24.42 -14.36
CA LEU A 516 -4.49 -24.27 -13.28
C LEU A 516 -5.18 -24.37 -11.92
N VAL A 517 -6.22 -23.57 -11.69
CA VAL A 517 -6.95 -23.58 -10.42
C VAL A 517 -7.53 -24.96 -10.12
N PHE A 518 -8.13 -25.62 -11.10
CA PHE A 518 -8.73 -26.95 -10.91
C PHE A 518 -7.68 -28.01 -10.64
N SER A 519 -6.54 -27.99 -11.33
CA SER A 519 -5.46 -28.95 -11.10
C SER A 519 -4.86 -28.82 -9.69
N GLU A 520 -4.67 -27.60 -9.22
CA GLU A 520 -4.13 -27.35 -7.88
C GLU A 520 -5.12 -27.70 -6.76
N LEU A 521 -6.42 -27.42 -6.95
CA LEU A 521 -7.46 -27.85 -6.01
C LEU A 521 -7.55 -29.38 -5.95
N TYR A 522 -7.45 -30.06 -7.09
CA TYR A 522 -7.44 -31.52 -7.15
C TYR A 522 -6.21 -32.11 -6.45
N GLU A 523 -5.04 -31.52 -6.66
CA GLU A 523 -3.83 -31.93 -5.96
C GLU A 523 -3.95 -31.71 -4.44
N ALA A 524 -4.51 -30.56 -4.03
CA ALA A 524 -4.78 -30.26 -2.63
C ALA A 524 -5.74 -31.26 -1.99
N SER A 525 -6.82 -31.63 -2.70
CA SER A 525 -7.77 -32.64 -2.25
C SER A 525 -7.10 -34.02 -2.03
N LYS A 526 -6.21 -34.42 -2.93
CA LYS A 526 -5.47 -35.69 -2.81
C LYS A 526 -4.45 -35.67 -1.67
N GLN A 527 -3.64 -34.61 -1.55
CA GLN A 527 -2.56 -34.58 -0.57
C GLN A 527 -3.06 -34.41 0.86
N THR A 528 -4.15 -33.66 1.05
CA THR A 528 -4.73 -33.42 2.39
C THR A 528 -5.77 -34.44 2.79
N ALA A 529 -6.14 -35.37 1.89
CA ALA A 529 -7.23 -36.31 2.06
C ALA A 529 -8.60 -35.65 2.36
N ASN A 530 -8.79 -34.45 1.86
CA ASN A 530 -10.02 -33.65 2.02
C ASN A 530 -10.79 -33.62 0.68
N PRO A 531 -11.71 -34.57 0.42
CA PRO A 531 -12.40 -34.63 -0.86
C PRO A 531 -13.29 -33.42 -1.14
N TRP A 532 -13.75 -32.74 -0.11
CA TRP A 532 -14.61 -31.56 -0.22
C TRP A 532 -13.92 -30.32 -0.84
N VAL A 533 -12.58 -30.32 -0.93
CA VAL A 533 -11.83 -29.22 -1.56
C VAL A 533 -12.04 -29.18 -3.06
N PHE A 534 -12.24 -30.35 -3.68
CA PHE A 534 -12.46 -30.46 -5.11
C PHE A 534 -13.60 -31.43 -5.39
N GLU A 535 -14.78 -30.90 -5.69
CA GLU A 535 -15.90 -31.63 -6.27
C GLU A 535 -15.94 -31.29 -7.76
N PRO A 536 -15.95 -32.33 -8.68
CA PRO A 536 -15.89 -32.06 -10.12
C PRO A 536 -17.03 -31.20 -10.65
N GLU A 537 -18.22 -31.30 -10.04
CA GLU A 537 -19.41 -30.54 -10.44
C GLU A 537 -19.34 -29.08 -9.96
N TYR A 538 -18.72 -28.83 -8.80
CA TYR A 538 -18.65 -27.51 -8.14
C TYR A 538 -17.26 -27.24 -7.59
N PRO A 539 -16.22 -27.10 -8.44
CA PRO A 539 -14.86 -26.91 -7.97
C PRO A 539 -14.73 -25.57 -7.26
N GLY A 540 -14.15 -25.61 -6.06
CA GLY A 540 -13.99 -24.43 -5.20
C GLY A 540 -15.20 -24.07 -4.35
N LYS A 541 -16.32 -24.80 -4.47
CA LYS A 541 -17.47 -24.67 -3.58
C LYS A 541 -17.41 -25.72 -2.48
N SER A 542 -17.83 -25.34 -1.30
CA SER A 542 -17.81 -26.19 -0.12
C SER A 542 -19.08 -26.00 0.70
N ARG A 543 -19.51 -27.07 1.35
CA ARG A 543 -20.57 -26.97 2.36
C ARG A 543 -20.03 -26.24 3.56
N ILE A 544 -20.75 -25.20 3.97
CA ILE A 544 -20.42 -24.36 5.10
C ILE A 544 -21.47 -24.60 6.18
N PHE A 545 -21.02 -24.60 7.44
CA PHE A 545 -21.84 -24.82 8.62
C PHE A 545 -22.03 -23.53 9.39
N ASP A 546 -23.22 -23.32 9.93
CA ASP A 546 -23.47 -22.17 10.81
C ASP A 546 -22.82 -22.41 12.18
N GLY A 547 -21.97 -21.49 12.63
CA GLY A 547 -21.28 -21.58 13.91
C GLY A 547 -22.21 -21.58 15.12
N ARG A 548 -23.42 -21.03 14.99
CA ARG A 548 -24.40 -20.93 16.09
C ARG A 548 -25.25 -22.20 16.25
N THR A 549 -25.62 -22.81 15.14
CA THR A 549 -26.54 -23.95 15.13
C THR A 549 -25.86 -25.27 14.84
N GLY A 550 -24.68 -25.24 14.20
CA GLY A 550 -23.97 -26.43 13.72
C GLY A 550 -24.60 -27.08 12.49
N ASN A 551 -25.68 -26.50 11.97
CA ASN A 551 -26.35 -27.04 10.78
C ASN A 551 -25.66 -26.57 9.50
N PRO A 552 -25.61 -27.40 8.45
CA PRO A 552 -25.12 -26.96 7.15
C PRO A 552 -26.11 -25.97 6.53
N PHE A 553 -25.60 -25.00 5.78
CA PHE A 553 -26.43 -24.19 4.91
C PHE A 553 -26.97 -25.05 3.77
N GLU A 554 -28.20 -24.81 3.32
CA GLU A 554 -28.88 -25.60 2.28
C GLU A 554 -28.23 -25.47 0.90
N LEU A 555 -27.46 -24.39 0.69
CA LEU A 555 -26.74 -24.10 -0.55
C LEU A 555 -25.24 -24.28 -0.35
N GLU A 556 -24.55 -24.73 -1.40
CA GLU A 556 -23.08 -24.74 -1.44
C GLU A 556 -22.55 -23.34 -1.81
N PHE A 557 -21.59 -22.86 -1.05
CA PHE A 557 -21.01 -21.51 -1.19
C PHE A 557 -19.51 -21.56 -1.48
N GLU A 558 -19.04 -20.58 -2.23
CA GLU A 558 -17.62 -20.34 -2.50
C GLU A 558 -16.91 -19.61 -1.37
#